data_611fc856a052e8ff8f82bf580217b7a4
#
_entry.id   611fc856a052e8ff8f82bf580217b7a4
#
_cell.length_a   1.000
_cell.length_b   1.000
_cell.length_c   1.000
_cell.angle_alpha   90.00
_cell.angle_beta   90.00
_cell.angle_gamma   90.00
#
_symmetry.space_group_name_H-M   'P 1'
#
loop_
_entity.id
_entity.type
_entity.pdbx_description
1 polymer ?
#
loop_
_entity_poly.entity_id
_entity_poly.type
_entity_poly.pdbx_seq_one_letter_code
_entity_poly.pdbx_strand_id
1 'polypeptide(L)'
;NVTMETIQNRVAANRLAGNYTWVFLDEIYLFFKYYYSAQFLYKCWKRFRKYGAAMTGATQNVEECLRSDTARLMFANSEFLVLLNQAATDRAELARLLNISETQMGHVTGAEAGHGLLRIGGSIVPFANEFPRSGELYRLWSTTPGDK
;
A
#
# COMPACT_ATOMS: atom_id res chain seq x y z
N ASN A 1 19.16 -10.50 -2.40
CA ASN A 1 17.76 -10.79 -2.77
C ASN A 1 17.59 -10.54 -4.27
N VAL A 2 17.76 -11.62 -5.06
CA VAL A 2 17.82 -11.58 -6.53
C VAL A 2 16.65 -10.80 -7.15
N THR A 3 15.45 -10.98 -6.64
CA THR A 3 14.24 -10.30 -7.16
C THR A 3 14.33 -8.78 -7.08
N MET A 4 14.78 -8.23 -5.95
CA MET A 4 14.86 -6.79 -5.76
C MET A 4 16.00 -6.16 -6.57
N GLU A 5 17.10 -6.87 -6.75
CA GLU A 5 18.19 -6.42 -7.65
C GLU A 5 17.72 -6.39 -9.10
N THR A 6 16.95 -7.38 -9.53
CA THR A 6 16.33 -7.41 -10.86
C THR A 6 15.42 -6.20 -11.07
N ILE A 7 14.58 -5.84 -10.08
CA ILE A 7 13.73 -4.66 -10.12
C ILE A 7 14.58 -3.38 -10.24
N GLN A 8 15.64 -3.25 -9.44
CA GLN A 8 16.54 -2.07 -9.52
C GLN A 8 17.19 -1.92 -10.89
N ASN A 9 17.69 -3.02 -11.44
CA ASN A 9 18.30 -3.03 -12.78
C ASN A 9 17.29 -2.64 -13.86
N ARG A 10 16.04 -3.12 -13.75
CA ARG A 10 14.97 -2.75 -14.68
C ARG A 10 14.61 -1.26 -14.57
N VAL A 11 14.48 -0.74 -13.36
CA VAL A 11 14.22 0.69 -13.12
C VAL A 11 15.34 1.54 -13.72
N ALA A 12 16.61 1.15 -13.53
CA ALA A 12 17.74 1.87 -14.08
C ALA A 12 17.75 1.85 -15.62
N ALA A 13 17.50 0.70 -16.24
CA ALA A 13 17.41 0.55 -17.69
C ALA A 13 16.26 1.37 -18.28
N ASN A 14 15.07 1.32 -17.67
CA ASN A 14 13.91 2.09 -18.12
C ASN A 14 14.17 3.60 -18.02
N ARG A 15 14.82 4.06 -16.96
CA ARG A 15 15.22 5.47 -16.84
C ARG A 15 16.11 5.92 -18.00
N LEU A 16 17.13 5.12 -18.35
CA LEU A 16 18.01 5.42 -19.47
C LEU A 16 17.28 5.49 -20.80
N ALA A 17 16.21 4.69 -20.95
CA ALA A 17 15.33 4.69 -22.11
C ALA A 17 14.24 5.79 -22.06
N GLY A 18 14.21 6.64 -21.03
CA GLY A 18 13.17 7.66 -20.86
C GLY A 18 11.79 7.13 -20.42
N ASN A 19 11.72 5.90 -19.95
CA ASN A 19 10.48 5.25 -19.55
C ASN A 19 10.25 5.34 -18.05
N TYR A 20 8.98 5.54 -17.64
CA TYR A 20 8.54 5.39 -16.26
C TYR A 20 8.39 3.93 -15.88
N THR A 21 8.65 3.63 -14.59
CA THR A 21 8.42 2.29 -14.03
C THR A 21 7.48 2.38 -12.84
N TRP A 22 6.47 1.53 -12.81
CA TRP A 22 5.62 1.37 -11.64
C TRP A 22 5.81 -0.03 -11.06
N VAL A 23 6.22 -0.09 -9.79
CA VAL A 23 6.48 -1.35 -9.09
C VAL A 23 5.34 -1.60 -8.09
N PHE A 24 4.62 -2.68 -8.28
CA PHE A 24 3.60 -3.16 -7.36
C PHE A 24 4.13 -4.33 -6.55
N LEU A 25 3.99 -4.25 -5.24
CA LEU A 25 4.36 -5.30 -4.30
C LEU A 25 3.11 -5.69 -3.51
N ASP A 26 2.66 -6.91 -3.75
CA ASP A 26 1.60 -7.50 -2.95
C ASP A 26 2.20 -8.17 -1.71
N GLU A 27 1.42 -8.24 -0.63
CA GLU A 27 1.82 -8.77 0.67
C GLU A 27 3.17 -8.21 1.16
N ILE A 28 3.28 -6.89 1.12
CA ILE A 28 4.52 -6.16 1.42
C ILE A 28 5.08 -6.49 2.83
N TYR A 29 4.22 -6.93 3.77
CA TYR A 29 4.64 -7.31 5.13
C TYR A 29 5.71 -8.40 5.13
N LEU A 30 5.76 -9.27 4.12
CA LEU A 30 6.77 -10.32 4.00
C LEU A 30 8.20 -9.78 3.95
N PHE A 31 8.39 -8.56 3.43
CA PHE A 31 9.70 -7.92 3.37
C PHE A 31 10.19 -7.44 4.74
N PHE A 32 9.28 -7.22 5.69
CA PHE A 32 9.62 -6.73 7.02
C PHE A 32 10.03 -7.84 7.98
N LYS A 33 9.84 -9.10 7.64
CA LYS A 33 10.26 -10.25 8.45
C LYS A 33 11.77 -10.31 8.67
N TYR A 34 12.54 -9.81 7.73
CA TYR A 34 14.01 -9.84 7.80
C TYR A 34 14.58 -8.43 7.67
N TYR A 35 15.49 -8.10 8.57
CA TYR A 35 16.10 -6.77 8.63
C TYR A 35 16.67 -6.30 7.29
N TYR A 36 17.44 -7.15 6.59
CA TYR A 36 18.06 -6.78 5.32
C TYR A 36 17.05 -6.50 4.21
N SER A 37 15.99 -7.29 4.10
CA SER A 37 14.95 -7.06 3.10
C SER A 37 14.15 -5.78 3.40
N ALA A 38 13.85 -5.51 4.67
CA ALA A 38 13.20 -4.29 5.10
C ALA A 38 14.04 -3.04 4.77
N GLN A 39 15.33 -3.05 5.10
CA GLN A 39 16.23 -1.93 4.81
C GLN A 39 16.42 -1.71 3.31
N PHE A 40 16.51 -2.79 2.55
CA PHE A 40 16.64 -2.71 1.09
C PHE A 40 15.38 -2.09 0.48
N LEU A 41 14.19 -2.59 0.85
CA LEU A 41 12.90 -2.06 0.40
C LEU A 41 12.76 -0.57 0.74
N TYR A 42 13.12 -0.17 1.96
CA TYR A 42 13.08 1.22 2.38
C TYR A 42 13.99 2.14 1.56
N LYS A 43 15.18 1.66 1.21
CA LYS A 43 16.08 2.38 0.30
C LYS A 43 15.46 2.58 -1.08
N CYS A 44 14.82 1.54 -1.64
CA CYS A 44 14.10 1.63 -2.91
C CYS A 44 12.93 2.61 -2.81
N TRP A 45 12.11 2.51 -1.75
CA TRP A 45 10.97 3.39 -1.48
C TRP A 45 11.35 4.87 -1.53
N LYS A 46 12.46 5.22 -0.90
CA LYS A 46 12.96 6.60 -0.89
C LYS A 46 13.57 7.06 -2.22
N ARG A 47 14.21 6.16 -2.95
CA ARG A 47 15.09 6.53 -4.07
C ARG A 47 14.41 6.43 -5.43
N PHE A 48 13.45 5.53 -5.62
CA PHE A 48 12.90 5.21 -6.93
C PHE A 48 12.27 6.41 -7.63
N ARG A 49 11.68 7.34 -6.87
CA ARG A 49 11.19 8.60 -7.46
C ARG A 49 12.26 9.36 -8.26
N LYS A 50 13.50 9.38 -7.77
CA LYS A 50 14.63 10.03 -8.49
C LYS A 50 15.01 9.29 -9.77
N TYR A 51 14.58 8.06 -9.92
CA TYR A 51 14.83 7.22 -11.09
C TYR A 51 13.62 7.10 -12.01
N GLY A 52 12.61 7.95 -11.83
CA GLY A 52 11.40 7.89 -12.63
C GLY A 52 10.58 6.63 -12.34
N ALA A 53 10.57 6.17 -11.09
CA ALA A 53 9.77 5.02 -10.69
C ALA A 53 8.90 5.35 -9.48
N ALA A 54 7.69 4.80 -9.47
CA ALA A 54 6.77 4.77 -8.35
C ALA A 54 6.71 3.37 -7.75
N MET A 55 6.46 3.31 -6.44
CA MET A 55 6.25 2.06 -5.71
C MET A 55 4.90 2.06 -5.03
N THR A 56 4.18 0.96 -5.15
CA THR A 56 2.95 0.68 -4.43
C THR A 56 3.09 -0.63 -3.68
N GLY A 57 2.79 -0.61 -2.39
CA GLY A 57 2.72 -1.80 -1.56
C GLY A 57 1.30 -2.04 -1.10
N ALA A 58 0.85 -3.29 -1.17
CA ALA A 58 -0.43 -3.73 -0.62
C ALA A 58 -0.19 -4.77 0.47
N THR A 59 -1.05 -4.79 1.49
CA THR A 59 -1.04 -5.81 2.53
C THR A 59 -2.40 -5.92 3.19
N GLN A 60 -2.76 -7.12 3.59
CA GLN A 60 -3.88 -7.40 4.47
C GLN A 60 -3.41 -7.53 5.93
N ASN A 61 -2.11 -7.74 6.16
CA ASN A 61 -1.53 -7.97 7.48
C ASN A 61 -0.86 -6.71 8.02
N VAL A 62 -1.69 -5.78 8.49
CA VAL A 62 -1.23 -4.49 9.00
C VAL A 62 -0.47 -4.65 10.33
N GLU A 63 -0.91 -5.55 11.20
CA GLU A 63 -0.26 -5.82 12.49
C GLU A 63 1.22 -6.19 12.32
N GLU A 64 1.54 -7.08 11.38
CA GLU A 64 2.92 -7.46 11.07
C GLU A 64 3.76 -6.26 10.58
N CYS A 65 3.15 -5.38 9.79
CA CYS A 65 3.81 -4.15 9.36
C CYS A 65 4.08 -3.21 10.53
N LEU A 66 3.10 -3.06 11.44
CA LEU A 66 3.22 -2.15 12.59
C LEU A 66 4.28 -2.60 13.61
N ARG A 67 4.67 -3.86 13.62
CA ARG A 67 5.81 -4.37 14.43
C ARG A 67 7.18 -3.94 13.90
N SER A 68 7.25 -3.47 12.65
CA SER A 68 8.49 -3.04 12.01
C SER A 68 8.63 -1.52 12.01
N ASP A 69 9.68 -0.98 12.66
CA ASP A 69 9.98 0.45 12.62
C ASP A 69 10.20 0.95 11.19
N THR A 70 10.78 0.11 10.33
CA THR A 70 10.98 0.43 8.91
C THR A 70 9.65 0.59 8.18
N ALA A 71 8.69 -0.31 8.40
CA ALA A 71 7.35 -0.20 7.82
C ALA A 71 6.60 1.02 8.35
N ARG A 72 6.69 1.30 9.65
CA ARG A 72 6.09 2.52 10.25
C ARG A 72 6.62 3.79 9.59
N LEU A 73 7.93 3.88 9.36
CA LEU A 73 8.55 4.99 8.63
C LEU A 73 8.08 5.07 7.18
N MET A 74 7.88 3.93 6.51
CA MET A 74 7.35 3.89 5.15
C MET A 74 5.91 4.38 5.10
N PHE A 75 5.04 3.94 6.00
CA PHE A 75 3.66 4.42 6.09
C PHE A 75 3.60 5.93 6.36
N ALA A 76 4.37 6.43 7.34
CA ALA A 76 4.40 7.84 7.67
C ALA A 76 4.86 8.73 6.50
N ASN A 77 5.80 8.24 5.68
CA ASN A 77 6.38 8.96 4.56
C ASN A 77 5.75 8.62 3.19
N SER A 78 4.71 7.79 3.15
CA SER A 78 3.98 7.52 1.91
C SER A 78 3.14 8.73 1.51
N GLU A 79 3.20 9.12 0.25
CA GLU A 79 2.40 10.24 -0.29
C GLU A 79 0.92 9.89 -0.35
N PHE A 80 0.63 8.64 -0.72
CA PHE A 80 -0.73 8.10 -0.81
C PHE A 80 -0.86 6.91 0.12
N LEU A 81 -1.92 6.89 0.93
CA LEU A 81 -2.33 5.73 1.71
C LEU A 81 -3.83 5.49 1.51
N VAL A 82 -4.16 4.28 1.14
CA VAL A 82 -5.55 3.81 1.06
C VAL A 82 -5.78 2.86 2.23
N LEU A 83 -6.68 3.24 3.13
CA LEU A 83 -7.11 2.43 4.26
C LEU A 83 -8.51 1.90 3.97
N LEU A 84 -8.60 0.62 3.75
CA LEU A 84 -9.86 -0.11 3.64
C LEU A 84 -10.30 -0.61 5.03
N ASN A 85 -11.32 -1.46 5.12
CA ASN A 85 -11.77 -2.01 6.39
C ASN A 85 -10.61 -2.68 7.15
N GLN A 86 -10.41 -2.27 8.39
CA GLN A 86 -9.31 -2.73 9.24
C GLN A 86 -9.83 -3.50 10.44
N ALA A 87 -9.03 -4.46 10.93
CA ALA A 87 -9.27 -5.14 12.18
C ALA A 87 -9.29 -4.15 13.36
N ALA A 88 -10.08 -4.44 14.39
CA ALA A 88 -10.23 -3.55 15.54
C ALA A 88 -8.89 -3.28 16.27
N THR A 89 -8.02 -4.29 16.32
CA THR A 89 -6.70 -4.25 16.96
C THR A 89 -5.74 -3.27 16.29
N ASP A 90 -5.81 -3.13 14.97
CA ASP A 90 -4.87 -2.34 14.19
C ASP A 90 -5.23 -0.86 14.11
N ARG A 91 -6.53 -0.56 14.29
CA ARG A 91 -7.09 0.79 14.09
C ARG A 91 -6.48 1.84 15.02
N ALA A 92 -6.36 1.53 16.31
CA ALA A 92 -5.83 2.48 17.30
C ALA A 92 -4.38 2.84 17.00
N GLU A 93 -3.57 1.85 16.62
CA GLU A 93 -2.17 2.06 16.30
C GLU A 93 -1.98 2.80 14.98
N LEU A 94 -2.75 2.44 13.94
CA LEU A 94 -2.80 3.17 12.67
C LEU A 94 -3.25 4.61 12.86
N ALA A 95 -4.31 4.85 13.62
CA ALA A 95 -4.81 6.20 13.91
C ALA A 95 -3.72 7.06 14.54
N ARG A 96 -3.01 6.52 15.53
CA ARG A 96 -1.91 7.22 16.18
C ARG A 96 -0.73 7.48 15.24
N LEU A 97 -0.32 6.47 14.46
CA LEU A 97 0.81 6.57 13.54
C LEU A 97 0.56 7.60 12.43
N LEU A 98 -0.66 7.65 11.92
CA LEU A 98 -1.05 8.45 10.77
C LEU A 98 -1.75 9.75 11.16
N ASN A 99 -1.92 10.00 12.46
CA ASN A 99 -2.64 11.15 13.01
C ASN A 99 -4.08 11.27 12.48
N ILE A 100 -4.81 10.15 12.49
CA ILE A 100 -6.20 10.04 12.04
C ILE A 100 -7.12 10.19 13.26
N SER A 101 -8.13 11.06 13.19
CA SER A 101 -9.09 11.24 14.28
C SER A 101 -10.05 10.04 14.40
N GLU A 102 -10.68 9.88 15.57
CA GLU A 102 -11.69 8.83 15.79
C GLU A 102 -12.86 8.94 14.80
N THR A 103 -13.30 10.16 14.50
CA THR A 103 -14.37 10.40 13.51
C THR A 103 -13.95 9.91 12.13
N GLN A 104 -12.73 10.20 11.70
CA GLN A 104 -12.21 9.70 10.43
C GLN A 104 -12.06 8.18 10.43
N MET A 105 -11.57 7.59 11.53
CA MET A 105 -11.48 6.13 11.65
C MET A 105 -12.84 5.43 11.57
N GLY A 106 -13.94 6.13 11.90
CA GLY A 106 -15.30 5.63 11.70
C GLY A 106 -15.60 5.21 10.25
N HIS A 107 -14.98 5.86 9.27
CA HIS A 107 -15.12 5.50 7.84
C HIS A 107 -14.36 4.22 7.43
N VAL A 108 -13.50 3.70 8.30
CA VAL A 108 -12.76 2.45 8.07
C VAL A 108 -13.34 1.32 8.91
N THR A 109 -14.00 1.67 10.03
CA THR A 109 -14.59 0.71 10.96
C THR A 109 -15.89 0.14 10.40
N GLY A 110 -15.88 -1.16 10.06
CA GLY A 110 -17.05 -1.80 9.48
C GLY A 110 -17.44 -1.26 8.10
N ALA A 111 -16.51 -0.63 7.41
CA ALA A 111 -16.72 -0.12 6.07
C ALA A 111 -17.11 -1.26 5.11
N GLU A 112 -18.08 -0.99 4.24
CA GLU A 112 -18.44 -1.90 3.16
C GLU A 112 -17.27 -2.02 2.15
N ALA A 113 -17.31 -3.06 1.33
CA ALA A 113 -16.32 -3.25 0.28
C ALA A 113 -16.27 -2.02 -0.64
N GLY A 114 -15.06 -1.55 -0.91
CA GLY A 114 -14.82 -0.35 -1.72
C GLY A 114 -14.85 0.97 -0.95
N HIS A 115 -15.21 0.98 0.32
CA HIS A 115 -15.20 2.18 1.16
C HIS A 115 -13.95 2.25 2.03
N GLY A 116 -13.53 3.47 2.37
CA GLY A 116 -12.37 3.65 3.24
C GLY A 116 -11.91 5.10 3.36
N LEU A 117 -10.67 5.26 3.77
CA LEU A 117 -10.00 6.57 3.84
C LEU A 117 -8.84 6.62 2.84
N LEU A 118 -8.71 7.76 2.18
CA LEU A 118 -7.58 8.09 1.35
C LEU A 118 -6.81 9.24 1.99
N ARG A 119 -5.54 9.01 2.32
CA ARG A 119 -4.61 10.07 2.70
C ARG A 119 -3.77 10.47 1.49
N ILE A 120 -3.73 11.76 1.20
CA ILE A 120 -2.91 12.37 0.14
C ILE A 120 -2.14 13.51 0.79
N GLY A 121 -0.82 13.33 0.94
CA GLY A 121 -0.01 14.30 1.68
C GLY A 121 -0.54 14.52 3.10
N GLY A 122 -0.96 15.73 3.43
CA GLY A 122 -1.55 16.10 4.72
C GLY A 122 -3.08 16.00 4.81
N SER A 123 -3.77 15.70 3.71
CA SER A 123 -5.23 15.61 3.67
C SER A 123 -5.71 14.16 3.81
N ILE A 124 -6.78 13.98 4.59
CA ILE A 124 -7.44 12.68 4.78
C ILE A 124 -8.90 12.84 4.41
N VAL A 125 -9.35 12.06 3.43
CA VAL A 125 -10.71 12.12 2.91
C VAL A 125 -11.35 10.72 2.87
N PRO A 126 -12.62 10.57 3.25
CA PRO A 126 -13.34 9.31 3.02
C PRO A 126 -13.61 9.16 1.52
N PHE A 127 -13.64 7.92 1.06
CA PHE A 127 -13.99 7.59 -0.31
C PHE A 127 -14.93 6.40 -0.39
N ALA A 128 -15.71 6.36 -1.45
CA ALA A 128 -16.51 5.22 -1.85
C ALA A 128 -16.17 4.89 -3.31
N ASN A 129 -15.76 3.66 -3.57
CA ASN A 129 -15.52 3.14 -4.91
C ASN A 129 -16.61 2.10 -5.23
N GLU A 130 -17.66 2.58 -5.88
CA GLU A 130 -18.75 1.71 -6.36
C GLU A 130 -18.36 1.09 -7.69
N PHE A 131 -17.64 -0.04 -7.62
CA PHE A 131 -17.25 -0.74 -8.84
C PHE A 131 -18.44 -1.49 -9.45
N PRO A 132 -18.75 -1.27 -10.77
CA PRO A 132 -19.91 -1.89 -11.41
C PRO A 132 -19.80 -3.41 -11.43
N ARG A 133 -20.67 -4.11 -10.70
CA ARG A 133 -20.65 -5.58 -10.59
C ARG A 133 -21.07 -6.30 -11.88
N SER A 134 -21.79 -5.61 -12.78
CA SER A 134 -22.22 -6.16 -14.06
C SER A 134 -21.16 -6.12 -15.16
N GLY A 135 -20.01 -5.49 -14.90
CA GLY A 135 -18.94 -5.31 -15.89
C GLY A 135 -18.08 -6.57 -16.10
N GLU A 136 -17.51 -6.70 -17.29
CA GLU A 136 -16.57 -7.76 -17.62
C GLU A 136 -15.33 -7.76 -16.69
N LEU A 137 -14.82 -6.57 -16.35
CA LEU A 137 -13.69 -6.42 -15.44
C LEU A 137 -14.03 -6.96 -14.02
N TYR A 138 -15.26 -6.74 -13.56
CA TYR A 138 -15.69 -7.30 -12.27
C TYR A 138 -15.64 -8.83 -12.31
N ARG A 139 -16.19 -9.46 -13.36
CA ARG A 139 -16.16 -10.92 -13.52
C ARG A 139 -14.74 -11.50 -13.60
N LEU A 140 -13.83 -10.78 -14.27
CA LEU A 140 -12.44 -11.22 -14.40
C LEU A 140 -11.68 -11.11 -13.06
N TRP A 141 -11.97 -10.10 -12.25
CA TRP A 141 -11.22 -9.80 -11.02
C TRP A 141 -11.89 -10.28 -9.75
N SER A 142 -13.19 -10.62 -9.80
CA SER A 142 -13.88 -11.16 -8.63
C SER A 142 -13.27 -12.49 -8.19
N THR A 143 -12.97 -12.57 -6.90
CA THR A 143 -12.56 -13.82 -6.23
C THR A 143 -13.73 -14.48 -5.49
N THR A 144 -14.90 -13.87 -5.55
CA THR A 144 -16.10 -14.39 -4.87
C THR A 144 -16.61 -15.64 -5.61
N PRO A 145 -16.78 -16.77 -4.92
CA PRO A 145 -17.37 -17.95 -5.53
C PRO A 145 -18.77 -17.64 -6.07
N GLY A 146 -19.05 -17.96 -7.34
CA GLY A 146 -20.31 -17.73 -8.00
C GLY A 146 -20.40 -16.47 -8.87
N ASP A 147 -19.39 -15.58 -8.84
CA ASP A 147 -19.34 -14.38 -9.70
C ASP A 147 -18.71 -14.64 -11.09
N LYS A 148 -18.25 -15.88 -11.35
CA LYS A 148 -17.63 -16.30 -12.60
C LYS A 148 -18.59 -17.05 -13.49
#